data_352ab8748a31f7fb4ac87c3dcd739595
#
_entry.id   352ab8748a31f7fb4ac87c3dcd739595
#
_cell.length_a   1.000
_cell.length_b   1.000
_cell.length_c   1.000
_cell.angle_alpha   90.00
_cell.angle_beta   90.00
_cell.angle_gamma   90.00
#
_symmetry.space_group_name_H-M   'P 1'
#
loop_
_entity.id
_entity.type
_entity.pdbx_description
1 polymer ?
#
loop_
_entity_poly.entity_id
_entity_poly.type
_entity_poly.pdbx_seq_one_letter_code
_entity_poly.pdbx_strand_id
1 'polypeptide(L)'
;MNNEEKKVKTEELEKKEEKTKKKPEKKENKKELEKLQNELKEKDEKILRLSAEFQNLKRRTDEERMKLLKYDGEKFITSILPVLDNFEHAIVMDDTDLTDEVSKFLSGFKMIYGNLLETLKNNEVTEIECLHEPFDEDCMHAVLVDSVDDFDDNVVIDVLQKGYKYKDKVLRPAMVKVNQKKEDDTNESK
;
A
#
# COMPACT_ATOMS: atom_id res chain seq x y z
N MET A 1 -81.63 36.82 -48.45
CA MET A 1 -80.31 36.10 -48.73
C MET A 1 -79.19 37.04 -48.33
N ASN A 2 -78.32 36.68 -47.41
CA ASN A 2 -76.97 37.27 -47.14
C ASN A 2 -76.59 37.59 -45.69
N ASN A 3 -77.17 36.99 -44.69
CA ASN A 3 -76.60 37.21 -43.35
C ASN A 3 -76.05 35.92 -42.71
N GLU A 4 -76.49 34.76 -43.18
CA GLU A 4 -76.05 33.47 -42.70
C GLU A 4 -74.70 33.03 -43.36
N GLU A 5 -74.47 33.33 -44.62
CA GLU A 5 -73.21 33.01 -45.34
C GLU A 5 -71.96 33.80 -44.82
N LYS A 6 -72.23 35.04 -44.30
CA LYS A 6 -71.14 35.81 -43.67
C LYS A 6 -70.72 35.31 -42.32
N LYS A 7 -71.66 34.76 -41.54
CA LYS A 7 -71.28 34.14 -40.20
C LYS A 7 -70.48 32.84 -40.33
N VAL A 8 -70.86 32.01 -41.28
CA VAL A 8 -70.17 30.75 -41.51
C VAL A 8 -68.73 30.97 -42.00
N LYS A 9 -68.49 31.98 -42.85
CA LYS A 9 -67.14 32.32 -43.31
C LYS A 9 -66.25 32.94 -42.23
N THR A 10 -66.84 33.69 -41.28
CA THR A 10 -66.04 34.24 -40.15
C THR A 10 -65.66 33.14 -39.14
N GLU A 11 -66.55 32.21 -38.84
CA GLU A 11 -66.24 31.07 -37.94
C GLU A 11 -65.24 30.09 -38.53
N GLU A 12 -65.26 29.91 -39.87
CA GLU A 12 -64.20 29.08 -40.53
C GLU A 12 -62.84 29.77 -40.60
N LEU A 13 -62.79 31.08 -40.69
CA LEU A 13 -61.54 31.86 -40.69
C LEU A 13 -60.92 31.89 -39.26
N GLU A 14 -61.75 32.09 -38.22
CA GLU A 14 -61.35 32.06 -36.83
C GLU A 14 -60.81 30.66 -36.42
N LYS A 15 -61.50 29.59 -36.85
CA LYS A 15 -60.99 28.20 -36.63
C LYS A 15 -59.71 27.87 -37.41
N LYS A 16 -59.50 28.50 -38.55
CA LYS A 16 -58.23 28.36 -39.31
C LYS A 16 -57.07 29.15 -38.67
N GLU A 17 -57.30 30.32 -38.15
CA GLU A 17 -56.28 31.12 -37.45
C GLU A 17 -55.90 30.52 -36.08
N GLU A 18 -56.83 29.95 -35.34
CA GLU A 18 -56.55 29.23 -34.09
C GLU A 18 -55.77 27.94 -34.32
N LYS A 19 -56.01 27.24 -35.44
CA LYS A 19 -55.23 26.06 -35.83
C LYS A 19 -53.82 26.39 -36.33
N THR A 20 -53.61 27.57 -36.91
CA THR A 20 -52.29 28.02 -37.38
C THR A 20 -51.45 28.59 -36.25
N LYS A 21 -52.03 29.21 -35.22
CA LYS A 21 -51.31 29.71 -34.02
C LYS A 21 -50.94 28.58 -33.03
N LYS A 22 -51.74 27.51 -32.92
CA LYS A 22 -51.40 26.34 -32.07
C LYS A 22 -50.34 25.38 -32.64
N LYS A 23 -50.02 25.47 -33.93
CA LYS A 23 -48.97 24.63 -34.55
C LYS A 23 -47.52 25.08 -34.24
N PRO A 24 -47.16 26.38 -34.21
CA PRO A 24 -45.80 26.78 -33.84
C PRO A 24 -45.50 26.56 -32.35
N GLU A 25 -46.42 26.88 -31.42
CA GLU A 25 -46.23 26.68 -29.97
C GLU A 25 -46.06 25.19 -29.59
N LYS A 26 -46.79 24.27 -30.23
CA LYS A 26 -46.60 22.83 -30.02
C LYS A 26 -45.25 22.31 -30.52
N LYS A 27 -44.68 22.93 -31.56
CA LYS A 27 -43.36 22.57 -32.09
C LYS A 27 -42.22 23.13 -31.21
N GLU A 28 -42.43 24.30 -30.64
CA GLU A 28 -41.46 24.96 -29.74
C GLU A 28 -41.39 24.23 -28.39
N ASN A 29 -42.53 23.97 -27.79
CA ASN A 29 -42.67 23.18 -26.57
C ASN A 29 -42.09 21.74 -26.72
N LYS A 30 -42.23 21.13 -27.89
CA LYS A 30 -41.65 19.82 -28.15
C LYS A 30 -40.11 19.85 -28.22
N LYS A 31 -39.55 20.90 -28.83
CA LYS A 31 -38.08 21.09 -28.88
C LYS A 31 -37.50 21.42 -27.50
N GLU A 32 -38.22 22.15 -26.70
CA GLU A 32 -37.82 22.48 -25.32
C GLU A 32 -37.89 21.24 -24.40
N LEU A 33 -38.91 20.41 -24.55
CA LEU A 33 -39.00 19.11 -23.90
C LEU A 33 -37.85 18.15 -24.28
N GLU A 34 -37.50 18.09 -25.56
CA GLU A 34 -36.37 17.29 -26.04
C GLU A 34 -35.04 17.81 -25.50
N LYS A 35 -34.84 19.12 -25.40
CA LYS A 35 -33.66 19.72 -24.78
C LYS A 35 -33.57 19.39 -23.29
N LEU A 36 -34.65 19.57 -22.55
CA LEU A 36 -34.70 19.25 -21.12
C LEU A 36 -34.48 17.76 -20.84
N GLN A 37 -34.99 16.89 -21.70
CA GLN A 37 -34.76 15.45 -21.60
C GLN A 37 -33.31 15.08 -21.86
N ASN A 38 -32.64 15.75 -22.80
CA ASN A 38 -31.22 15.54 -23.07
C ASN A 38 -30.34 16.07 -21.92
N GLU A 39 -30.68 17.25 -21.39
CA GLU A 39 -29.96 17.78 -20.21
C GLU A 39 -30.12 16.88 -18.97
N LEU A 40 -31.35 16.34 -18.77
CA LEU A 40 -31.58 15.35 -17.72
C LEU A 40 -30.72 14.11 -17.88
N LYS A 41 -30.65 13.54 -19.09
CA LYS A 41 -29.80 12.37 -19.36
C LYS A 41 -28.32 12.66 -19.11
N GLU A 42 -27.83 13.82 -19.59
CA GLU A 42 -26.45 14.22 -19.33
C GLU A 42 -26.14 14.39 -17.83
N LYS A 43 -27.12 14.93 -17.07
CA LYS A 43 -26.97 15.05 -15.61
C LYS A 43 -27.04 13.70 -14.92
N ASP A 44 -27.92 12.81 -15.35
CA ASP A 44 -28.01 11.46 -14.81
C ASP A 44 -26.73 10.65 -15.08
N GLU A 45 -26.16 10.75 -16.28
CA GLU A 45 -24.87 10.15 -16.61
C GLU A 45 -23.75 10.72 -15.74
N LYS A 46 -23.72 12.04 -15.52
CA LYS A 46 -22.74 12.66 -14.61
C LYS A 46 -22.91 12.18 -13.16
N ILE A 47 -24.14 12.09 -12.68
CA ILE A 47 -24.43 11.57 -11.33
C ILE A 47 -23.95 10.12 -11.19
N LEU A 48 -24.25 9.28 -12.19
CA LEU A 48 -23.80 7.89 -12.19
C LEU A 48 -22.28 7.78 -12.16
N ARG A 49 -21.61 8.57 -13.00
CA ARG A 49 -20.15 8.62 -13.04
C ARG A 49 -19.55 9.10 -11.72
N LEU A 50 -20.06 10.22 -11.18
CA LEU A 50 -19.59 10.75 -9.90
C LEU A 50 -19.84 9.77 -8.74
N SER A 51 -20.96 9.06 -8.77
CA SER A 51 -21.26 8.01 -7.79
C SER A 51 -20.24 6.88 -7.86
N ALA A 52 -19.89 6.43 -9.06
CA ALA A 52 -18.85 5.41 -9.25
C ALA A 52 -17.46 5.91 -8.79
N GLU A 53 -17.08 7.14 -9.14
CA GLU A 53 -15.83 7.75 -8.70
C GLU A 53 -15.79 7.89 -7.17
N PHE A 54 -16.91 8.31 -6.54
CA PHE A 54 -17.01 8.40 -5.09
C PHE A 54 -16.88 7.04 -4.39
N GLN A 55 -17.51 5.99 -4.92
CA GLN A 55 -17.37 4.64 -4.39
C GLN A 55 -15.92 4.13 -4.48
N ASN A 56 -15.27 4.37 -5.61
CA ASN A 56 -13.86 4.01 -5.81
C ASN A 56 -12.94 4.77 -4.84
N LEU A 57 -13.17 6.08 -4.68
CA LEU A 57 -12.41 6.91 -3.73
C LEU A 57 -12.61 6.41 -2.29
N LYS A 58 -13.86 6.16 -1.90
CA LYS A 58 -14.18 5.64 -0.56
C LYS A 58 -13.45 4.31 -0.30
N ARG A 59 -13.55 3.35 -1.22
CA ARG A 59 -12.86 2.06 -1.09
C ARG A 59 -11.34 2.24 -0.90
N ARG A 60 -10.73 3.08 -1.76
CA ARG A 60 -9.30 3.38 -1.68
C ARG A 60 -8.92 4.02 -0.34
N THR A 61 -9.69 4.99 0.12
CA THR A 61 -9.46 5.67 1.42
C THR A 61 -9.61 4.71 2.59
N ASP A 62 -10.61 3.81 2.55
CA ASP A 62 -10.79 2.80 3.59
C ASP A 62 -9.61 1.80 3.60
N GLU A 63 -9.13 1.37 2.45
CA GLU A 63 -7.94 0.51 2.33
C GLU A 63 -6.67 1.20 2.87
N GLU A 64 -6.45 2.47 2.51
CA GLU A 64 -5.32 3.28 3.01
C GLU A 64 -5.41 3.45 4.54
N ARG A 65 -6.60 3.73 5.07
CA ARG A 65 -6.83 3.84 6.51
C ARG A 65 -6.55 2.53 7.24
N MET A 66 -6.99 1.41 6.70
CA MET A 66 -6.71 0.10 7.28
C MET A 66 -5.21 -0.22 7.30
N LYS A 67 -4.47 0.14 6.24
CA LYS A 67 -3.02 0.00 6.20
C LYS A 67 -2.33 0.87 7.26
N LEU A 68 -2.75 2.13 7.40
CA LEU A 68 -2.20 3.03 8.42
C LEU A 68 -2.42 2.48 9.83
N LEU A 69 -3.63 2.00 10.15
CA LEU A 69 -3.93 1.39 11.44
C LEU A 69 -3.16 0.08 11.68
N LYS A 70 -2.95 -0.70 10.61
CA LYS A 70 -2.20 -1.96 10.71
C LYS A 70 -0.74 -1.75 11.10
N TYR A 71 -0.12 -0.66 10.62
CA TYR A 71 1.31 -0.38 10.81
C TYR A 71 1.59 0.89 11.62
N ASP A 72 0.68 1.28 12.50
CA ASP A 72 0.77 2.53 13.29
C ASP A 72 2.07 2.60 14.13
N GLY A 73 2.54 1.46 14.64
CA GLY A 73 3.79 1.36 15.42
C GLY A 73 5.09 1.35 14.62
N GLU A 74 5.06 1.26 13.28
CA GLU A 74 6.23 1.03 12.44
C GLU A 74 7.38 2.01 12.69
N LYS A 75 7.07 3.31 12.68
CA LYS A 75 8.08 4.37 12.86
C LYS A 75 8.74 4.31 14.24
N PHE A 76 7.95 4.05 15.28
CA PHE A 76 8.44 3.94 16.64
C PHE A 76 9.34 2.73 16.80
N ILE A 77 8.90 1.57 16.31
CA ILE A 77 9.69 0.33 16.36
C ILE A 77 11.01 0.51 15.61
N THR A 78 10.97 1.04 14.39
CA THR A 78 12.18 1.29 13.60
C THR A 78 13.17 2.21 14.32
N SER A 79 12.69 3.20 15.09
CA SER A 79 13.56 4.09 15.86
C SER A 79 14.21 3.41 17.08
N ILE A 80 13.64 2.32 17.57
CA ILE A 80 14.20 1.55 18.69
C ILE A 80 15.26 0.53 18.22
N LEU A 81 15.21 0.04 16.99
CA LEU A 81 16.16 -0.97 16.50
C LEU A 81 17.64 -0.62 16.71
N PRO A 82 18.10 0.64 16.49
CA PRO A 82 19.49 0.99 16.79
C PRO A 82 19.86 0.86 18.28
N VAL A 83 18.89 1.06 19.18
CA VAL A 83 19.13 0.86 20.62
C VAL A 83 19.31 -0.62 20.93
N LEU A 84 18.50 -1.46 20.28
CA LEU A 84 18.62 -2.92 20.38
C LEU A 84 19.98 -3.40 19.88
N ASP A 85 20.47 -2.89 18.74
CA ASP A 85 21.80 -3.20 18.21
C ASP A 85 22.91 -2.84 19.20
N ASN A 86 22.81 -1.68 19.87
CA ASN A 86 23.78 -1.28 20.89
C ASN A 86 23.79 -2.22 22.10
N PHE A 87 22.60 -2.72 22.51
CA PHE A 87 22.55 -3.75 23.57
C PHE A 87 23.20 -5.05 23.12
N GLU A 88 22.98 -5.49 21.89
CA GLU A 88 23.64 -6.69 21.33
C GLU A 88 25.14 -6.56 21.35
N HIS A 89 25.67 -5.44 20.83
CA HIS A 89 27.11 -5.18 20.84
C HIS A 89 27.71 -5.18 22.26
N ALA A 90 27.00 -4.57 23.23
CA ALA A 90 27.45 -4.55 24.60
C ALA A 90 27.48 -5.95 25.24
N ILE A 91 26.56 -6.82 24.86
CA ILE A 91 26.46 -8.19 25.38
C ILE A 91 27.53 -9.09 24.75
N VAL A 92 27.84 -8.94 23.45
CA VAL A 92 28.82 -9.72 22.72
C VAL A 92 30.25 -9.43 23.19
N MET A 93 30.56 -8.21 23.66
CA MET A 93 31.85 -7.84 24.20
C MET A 93 32.21 -8.58 25.50
N ASP A 94 31.31 -9.40 26.07
CA ASP A 94 31.43 -10.08 27.38
C ASP A 94 32.25 -11.37 27.37
N ASP A 95 32.68 -11.91 26.24
CA ASP A 95 33.29 -13.24 26.17
C ASP A 95 34.77 -13.27 26.52
N THR A 96 35.37 -12.16 27.00
CA THR A 96 36.79 -12.13 27.36
C THR A 96 37.01 -11.71 28.83
N ASP A 97 37.35 -12.69 29.69
CA ASP A 97 37.99 -12.56 31.01
C ASP A 97 37.44 -11.44 31.96
N LEU A 98 36.16 -11.47 32.29
CA LEU A 98 35.56 -10.49 33.17
C LEU A 98 35.63 -10.92 34.65
N THR A 99 35.84 -9.94 35.52
CA THR A 99 35.69 -10.13 36.97
C THR A 99 34.25 -10.46 37.35
N ASP A 100 34.03 -11.24 38.45
CA ASP A 100 32.68 -11.66 38.93
C ASP A 100 31.69 -10.53 39.06
N GLU A 101 32.12 -9.30 39.32
CA GLU A 101 31.21 -8.13 39.45
C GLU A 101 30.71 -7.65 38.10
N VAL A 102 31.53 -7.65 37.07
CA VAL A 102 31.15 -7.23 35.70
C VAL A 102 30.22 -8.29 35.09
N SER A 103 30.50 -9.57 35.33
CA SER A 103 29.63 -10.68 34.87
C SER A 103 28.20 -10.58 35.46
N LYS A 104 28.08 -10.21 36.76
CA LYS A 104 26.77 -9.97 37.38
C LYS A 104 26.03 -8.79 36.76
N PHE A 105 26.73 -7.69 36.48
CA PHE A 105 26.17 -6.52 35.81
C PHE A 105 25.66 -6.86 34.43
N LEU A 106 26.45 -7.56 33.61
CA LEU A 106 26.08 -8.00 32.26
C LEU A 106 24.93 -9.02 32.27
N SER A 107 24.83 -9.87 33.28
CA SER A 107 23.67 -10.72 33.47
C SER A 107 22.38 -9.91 33.59
N GLY A 108 22.42 -8.77 34.32
CA GLY A 108 21.30 -7.84 34.38
C GLY A 108 20.94 -7.24 33.01
N PHE A 109 21.92 -6.87 32.22
CA PHE A 109 21.72 -6.38 30.85
C PHE A 109 21.13 -7.44 29.93
N LYS A 110 21.60 -8.68 29.98
CA LYS A 110 21.04 -9.82 29.24
C LYS A 110 19.55 -10.04 29.58
N MET A 111 19.18 -9.89 30.86
CA MET A 111 17.75 -9.95 31.27
C MET A 111 16.92 -8.82 30.69
N ILE A 112 17.43 -7.57 30.70
CA ILE A 112 16.72 -6.41 30.15
C ILE A 112 16.55 -6.59 28.64
N TYR A 113 17.59 -7.02 27.94
CA TYR A 113 17.55 -7.29 26.51
C TYR A 113 16.54 -8.40 26.17
N GLY A 114 16.54 -9.50 26.94
CA GLY A 114 15.56 -10.59 26.78
C GLY A 114 14.11 -10.11 26.95
N ASN A 115 13.85 -9.29 27.98
CA ASN A 115 12.53 -8.70 28.20
C ASN A 115 12.12 -7.74 27.05
N LEU A 116 13.08 -7.00 26.49
CA LEU A 116 12.82 -6.13 25.34
C LEU A 116 12.46 -6.93 24.09
N LEU A 117 13.21 -8.00 23.80
CA LEU A 117 12.90 -8.91 22.69
C LEU A 117 11.50 -9.57 22.87
N GLU A 118 11.18 -10.02 24.08
CA GLU A 118 9.87 -10.58 24.38
C GLU A 118 8.75 -9.54 24.17
N THR A 119 8.98 -8.30 24.63
CA THR A 119 8.04 -7.19 24.41
C THR A 119 7.84 -6.91 22.92
N LEU A 120 8.90 -6.89 22.13
CA LEU A 120 8.83 -6.73 20.68
C LEU A 120 8.05 -7.88 20.03
N LYS A 121 8.33 -9.13 20.43
CA LYS A 121 7.63 -10.31 19.94
C LYS A 121 6.12 -10.27 20.26
N ASN A 122 5.76 -9.86 21.48
CA ASN A 122 4.37 -9.70 21.89
C ASN A 122 3.63 -8.59 21.10
N ASN A 123 4.37 -7.64 20.53
CA ASN A 123 3.87 -6.62 19.63
C ASN A 123 4.04 -6.98 18.14
N GLU A 124 4.14 -8.28 17.84
CA GLU A 124 4.23 -8.81 16.47
C GLU A 124 5.47 -8.32 15.69
N VAL A 125 6.55 -7.95 16.41
CA VAL A 125 7.87 -7.69 15.85
C VAL A 125 8.73 -8.93 16.03
N THR A 126 9.21 -9.48 14.93
CA THR A 126 10.02 -10.71 14.95
C THR A 126 11.35 -10.50 14.26
N GLU A 127 12.39 -11.12 14.77
CA GLU A 127 13.71 -11.20 14.14
C GLU A 127 13.62 -12.06 12.85
N ILE A 128 14.37 -11.69 11.84
CA ILE A 128 14.52 -12.47 10.61
C ILE A 128 15.66 -13.47 10.83
N GLU A 129 15.32 -14.74 10.96
CA GLU A 129 16.29 -15.83 11.05
C GLU A 129 16.90 -16.04 9.65
N CYS A 130 18.17 -15.78 9.52
CA CYS A 130 18.87 -15.85 8.24
C CYS A 130 20.22 -16.59 8.30
N LEU A 131 20.74 -16.88 9.49
CA LEU A 131 22.02 -17.58 9.62
C LEU A 131 21.91 -19.02 9.09
N HIS A 132 22.77 -19.38 8.16
CA HIS A 132 22.82 -20.67 7.46
C HIS A 132 21.60 -20.96 6.56
N GLU A 133 20.78 -19.94 6.28
CA GLU A 133 19.66 -20.03 5.34
C GLU A 133 20.11 -19.51 3.97
N PRO A 134 19.41 -19.91 2.87
CA PRO A 134 19.61 -19.33 1.57
C PRO A 134 19.36 -17.83 1.59
N PHE A 135 20.18 -17.07 0.86
CA PHE A 135 20.03 -15.63 0.76
C PHE A 135 18.70 -15.25 0.05
N ASP A 136 17.94 -14.35 0.68
CA ASP A 136 16.67 -13.84 0.19
C ASP A 136 16.73 -12.31 0.10
N GLU A 137 16.67 -11.77 -1.12
CA GLU A 137 16.73 -10.32 -1.40
C GLU A 137 15.58 -9.53 -0.78
N ASP A 138 14.44 -10.15 -0.52
CA ASP A 138 13.27 -9.48 0.03
C ASP A 138 13.43 -9.11 1.52
N CYS A 139 14.27 -9.86 2.25
CA CYS A 139 14.43 -9.69 3.69
C CYS A 139 15.90 -9.60 4.16
N MET A 140 16.86 -9.77 3.28
CA MET A 140 18.29 -9.75 3.58
C MET A 140 19.04 -8.79 2.66
N HIS A 141 20.15 -8.25 3.15
CA HIS A 141 21.04 -7.39 2.37
C HIS A 141 22.48 -7.90 2.49
N ALA A 142 23.02 -8.45 1.41
CA ALA A 142 24.39 -8.92 1.36
C ALA A 142 25.36 -7.72 1.34
N VAL A 143 26.14 -7.56 2.41
CA VAL A 143 27.13 -6.48 2.56
C VAL A 143 28.52 -6.99 2.27
N LEU A 144 28.77 -8.23 2.63
CA LEU A 144 30.06 -8.91 2.44
C LEU A 144 29.85 -10.25 1.75
N VAL A 145 30.82 -10.63 0.96
CA VAL A 145 30.92 -11.94 0.30
C VAL A 145 32.20 -12.59 0.73
N ASP A 146 32.16 -13.87 1.07
CA ASP A 146 33.32 -14.68 1.43
C ASP A 146 33.21 -16.01 0.69
N SER A 147 34.31 -16.77 0.64
CA SER A 147 34.37 -18.09 0.01
C SER A 147 34.83 -19.11 1.03
N VAL A 148 33.89 -19.88 1.54
CA VAL A 148 34.09 -20.92 2.53
C VAL A 148 33.62 -22.26 1.95
N ASP A 149 34.47 -23.26 1.97
CA ASP A 149 34.18 -24.55 1.33
C ASP A 149 33.08 -25.36 2.04
N ASP A 150 32.89 -25.11 3.34
CA ASP A 150 31.96 -25.85 4.20
C ASP A 150 30.46 -25.48 3.95
N PHE A 151 30.23 -24.40 3.25
CA PHE A 151 28.87 -23.92 2.98
C PHE A 151 28.53 -23.95 1.49
N ASP A 152 27.26 -24.12 1.19
CA ASP A 152 26.78 -24.05 -0.18
C ASP A 152 26.86 -22.63 -0.73
N ASP A 153 26.80 -22.50 -2.05
CA ASP A 153 26.79 -21.21 -2.73
C ASP A 153 25.51 -20.46 -2.38
N ASN A 154 25.63 -19.14 -2.23
CA ASN A 154 24.50 -18.24 -1.90
C ASN A 154 23.83 -18.52 -0.55
N VAL A 155 24.55 -19.09 0.42
CA VAL A 155 24.10 -19.29 1.81
C VAL A 155 24.66 -18.20 2.71
N VAL A 156 23.88 -17.75 3.69
CA VAL A 156 24.33 -16.79 4.71
C VAL A 156 25.26 -17.46 5.70
N ILE A 157 26.51 -17.00 5.77
CA ILE A 157 27.53 -17.52 6.65
C ILE A 157 27.69 -16.71 7.95
N ASP A 158 27.27 -15.45 7.96
CA ASP A 158 27.36 -14.61 9.14
C ASP A 158 26.27 -13.49 9.08
N VAL A 159 25.84 -13.02 10.25
CA VAL A 159 24.87 -11.94 10.40
C VAL A 159 25.52 -10.74 11.07
N LEU A 160 25.82 -9.72 10.29
CA LEU A 160 26.47 -8.49 10.77
C LEU A 160 25.51 -7.57 11.51
N GLN A 161 24.24 -7.58 11.10
CA GLN A 161 23.17 -6.83 11.76
C GLN A 161 21.84 -7.57 11.56
N LYS A 162 21.13 -7.78 12.65
CA LYS A 162 19.86 -8.50 12.63
C LYS A 162 18.78 -7.72 11.89
N GLY A 163 17.99 -8.41 11.09
CA GLY A 163 16.81 -7.91 10.44
C GLY A 163 15.56 -8.09 11.31
N TYR A 164 14.58 -7.22 11.13
CA TYR A 164 13.31 -7.28 11.86
C TYR A 164 12.11 -7.05 10.92
N LYS A 165 11.04 -7.79 11.18
CA LYS A 165 9.75 -7.61 10.52
C LYS A 165 8.67 -7.28 11.55
N TYR A 166 7.73 -6.42 11.17
CA TYR A 166 6.55 -6.09 11.93
C TYR A 166 5.33 -6.64 11.20
N LYS A 167 4.70 -7.64 11.80
CA LYS A 167 3.66 -8.43 11.14
C LYS A 167 4.19 -9.07 9.85
N ASP A 168 3.67 -8.66 8.71
CA ASP A 168 4.06 -9.13 7.37
C ASP A 168 5.01 -8.17 6.62
N LYS A 169 5.42 -7.06 7.25
CA LYS A 169 6.27 -6.04 6.64
C LYS A 169 7.67 -6.08 7.21
N VAL A 170 8.68 -6.12 6.34
CA VAL A 170 10.08 -5.94 6.71
C VAL A 170 10.31 -4.48 7.13
N LEU A 171 10.74 -4.26 8.38
CA LEU A 171 11.12 -2.95 8.91
C LEU A 171 12.55 -2.59 8.52
N ARG A 172 13.43 -3.58 8.65
CA ARG A 172 14.84 -3.48 8.32
C ARG A 172 15.34 -4.85 7.86
N PRO A 173 15.94 -4.97 6.67
CA PRO A 173 16.55 -6.20 6.24
C PRO A 173 17.74 -6.56 7.14
N ALA A 174 18.06 -7.84 7.24
CA ALA A 174 19.28 -8.31 7.89
C ALA A 174 20.49 -7.98 7.02
N MET A 175 21.56 -7.44 7.62
CA MET A 175 22.83 -7.29 6.93
C MET A 175 23.66 -8.56 7.13
N VAL A 176 23.96 -9.22 6.03
CA VAL A 176 24.57 -10.56 6.07
C VAL A 176 25.83 -10.65 5.24
N LYS A 177 26.65 -11.65 5.59
CA LYS A 177 27.73 -12.13 4.77
C LYS A 177 27.27 -13.40 4.07
N VAL A 178 27.44 -13.45 2.76
CA VAL A 178 26.96 -14.56 1.91
C VAL A 178 28.17 -15.34 1.39
N ASN A 179 28.03 -16.66 1.33
CA ASN A 179 29.04 -17.52 0.72
C ASN A 179 28.94 -17.47 -0.80
N GLN A 180 30.05 -17.22 -1.48
CA GLN A 180 30.14 -17.34 -2.94
C GLN A 180 31.29 -18.27 -3.28
N LYS A 181 30.97 -19.44 -3.76
CA LYS A 181 32.00 -20.38 -4.23
C LYS A 181 32.70 -19.81 -5.44
N LYS A 182 34.03 -19.78 -5.43
CA LYS A 182 34.81 -19.44 -6.62
C LYS A 182 34.52 -20.51 -7.67
N GLU A 183 33.99 -20.10 -8.82
CA GLU A 183 34.00 -20.95 -9.98
C GLU A 183 35.48 -21.26 -10.29
N ASP A 184 35.82 -22.54 -10.23
CA ASP A 184 37.14 -22.98 -10.73
C ASP A 184 37.17 -22.61 -12.23
N ASP A 185 37.98 -21.60 -12.56
CA ASP A 185 38.34 -21.26 -13.94
C ASP A 185 39.11 -22.42 -14.59
N THR A 186 38.45 -23.57 -14.73
CA THR A 186 38.90 -24.64 -15.61
C THR A 186 38.41 -24.42 -17.02
N ASN A 187 38.79 -23.31 -17.61
CA ASN A 187 38.86 -23.15 -19.07
C ASN A 187 40.34 -22.89 -19.46
N GLU A 188 41.17 -23.89 -19.23
CA GLU A 188 42.43 -23.97 -19.97
C GLU A 188 42.13 -24.20 -21.45
N SER A 189 42.54 -23.21 -22.20
CA SER A 189 42.78 -23.21 -23.62
C SER A 189 43.14 -24.59 -24.21
N LYS A 190 42.40 -24.99 -25.21
CA LYS A 190 42.93 -25.82 -26.28
C LYS A 190 42.69 -25.15 -27.62
#